data_1eb2d712a39bd3603e3bd3085ba86771
#
_entry.id   1eb2d712a39bd3603e3bd3085ba86771
#
_cell.length_a   1.000
_cell.length_b   1.000
_cell.length_c   1.000
_cell.angle_alpha   90.00
_cell.angle_beta   90.00
_cell.angle_gamma   90.00
#
_symmetry.space_group_name_H-M   'P 1'
#
loop_
_entity.id
_entity.type
_entity.pdbx_description
1 polymer ?
#
loop_
_entity_poly.entity_id
_entity_poly.type
_entity_poly.pdbx_seq_one_letter_code
_entity_poly.pdbx_strand_id
1 'polypeptide(L)'
;MEGGKTLVLVNSHASAYDEGGIIRAQQMEMLFSFMEEEYEKGNWVIVGGDFNHVLGIEYKEAFPTEQLIPVWAYVIDDSDLPDHFSIVKPENGFEESTCRSADSPYKEGINYSTIIDGFIVSDNVEAMADIYHTGYVESDHQPVVMTFTLK
;
A
#
# COMPACT_ATOMS: atom_id res chain seq x y z
N MET A 1 -24.16 -9.74 -10.48
CA MET A 1 -23.87 -8.34 -10.83
C MET A 1 -24.33 -8.14 -12.27
N GLU A 2 -24.95 -7.01 -12.58
CA GLU A 2 -25.40 -6.74 -13.95
C GLU A 2 -24.22 -6.61 -14.90
N GLY A 3 -24.31 -7.24 -16.07
CA GLY A 3 -23.36 -7.04 -17.18
C GLY A 3 -22.17 -8.00 -17.26
N GLY A 4 -22.08 -9.04 -16.44
CA GLY A 4 -20.98 -10.03 -16.54
C GLY A 4 -19.64 -9.58 -15.96
N LYS A 5 -19.53 -8.36 -15.40
CA LYS A 5 -18.34 -7.88 -14.70
C LYS A 5 -18.16 -8.57 -13.34
N THR A 6 -16.90 -8.76 -12.95
CA THR A 6 -16.53 -9.35 -11.66
C THR A 6 -15.75 -8.33 -10.82
N LEU A 7 -16.03 -8.28 -9.51
CA LEU A 7 -15.15 -7.62 -8.58
C LEU A 7 -14.01 -8.57 -8.21
N VAL A 8 -12.80 -8.21 -8.60
CA VAL A 8 -11.56 -8.95 -8.30
C VAL A 8 -10.91 -8.30 -7.08
N LEU A 9 -10.85 -9.05 -5.98
CA LEU A 9 -10.18 -8.64 -4.76
C LEU A 9 -8.91 -9.46 -4.60
N VAL A 10 -7.77 -8.79 -4.56
CA VAL A 10 -6.47 -9.41 -4.32
C VAL A 10 -5.99 -8.99 -2.93
N ASN A 11 -5.57 -9.95 -2.13
CA ASN A 11 -4.86 -9.71 -0.88
C ASN A 11 -3.39 -10.06 -1.09
N SER A 12 -2.50 -9.10 -0.89
CA SER A 12 -1.07 -9.22 -1.14
C SER A 12 -0.26 -8.99 0.12
N HIS A 13 0.82 -9.75 0.28
CA HIS A 13 1.90 -9.46 1.21
C HIS A 13 3.21 -9.69 0.46
N ALA A 14 3.83 -8.61 0.02
CA ALA A 14 5.07 -8.66 -0.73
C ALA A 14 6.24 -9.07 0.18
N SER A 15 7.30 -9.60 -0.41
CA SER A 15 8.44 -10.13 0.34
C SER A 15 9.08 -9.08 1.24
N ALA A 16 9.09 -9.32 2.54
CA ALA A 16 9.87 -8.58 3.52
C ALA A 16 11.36 -8.98 3.43
N TYR A 17 12.23 -8.12 3.97
CA TYR A 17 13.69 -8.40 4.10
C TYR A 17 14.39 -8.78 2.77
N ASP A 18 13.82 -8.36 1.64
CA ASP A 18 14.35 -8.56 0.30
C ASP A 18 15.46 -7.53 0.03
N GLU A 19 16.69 -7.88 0.36
CA GLU A 19 17.84 -7.01 0.14
C GLU A 19 18.03 -6.74 -1.36
N GLY A 20 17.97 -5.46 -1.74
CA GLY A 20 18.00 -5.04 -3.14
C GLY A 20 16.66 -5.06 -3.87
N GLY A 21 15.58 -5.54 -3.24
CA GLY A 21 14.21 -5.48 -3.79
C GLY A 21 13.93 -6.36 -5.00
N ILE A 22 14.80 -7.37 -5.28
CA ILE A 22 14.72 -8.18 -6.52
C ILE A 22 13.47 -9.06 -6.54
N ILE A 23 13.16 -9.70 -5.41
CA ILE A 23 11.99 -10.59 -5.30
C ILE A 23 10.72 -9.75 -5.36
N ARG A 24 10.67 -8.62 -4.64
CA ARG A 24 9.52 -7.71 -4.67
C ARG A 24 9.27 -7.14 -6.06
N ALA A 25 10.33 -6.75 -6.80
CA ALA A 25 10.17 -6.27 -8.17
C ALA A 25 9.49 -7.33 -9.07
N GLN A 26 9.89 -8.59 -8.95
CA GLN A 26 9.24 -9.68 -9.70
C GLN A 26 7.79 -9.93 -9.25
N GLN A 27 7.52 -9.83 -7.94
CA GLN A 27 6.17 -9.96 -7.41
C GLN A 27 5.26 -8.82 -7.92
N MET A 28 5.77 -7.58 -7.96
CA MET A 28 5.02 -6.44 -8.50
C MET A 28 4.78 -6.59 -10.00
N GLU A 29 5.76 -7.03 -10.78
CA GLU A 29 5.58 -7.29 -12.22
C GLU A 29 4.46 -8.32 -12.48
N MET A 30 4.46 -9.42 -11.73
CA MET A 30 3.39 -10.43 -11.83
C MET A 30 2.03 -9.88 -11.41
N LEU A 31 1.99 -9.11 -10.33
CA LEU A 31 0.76 -8.49 -9.82
C LEU A 31 0.20 -7.50 -10.83
N PHE A 32 1.03 -6.63 -11.36
CA PHE A 32 0.62 -5.60 -12.33
C PHE A 32 0.10 -6.24 -13.62
N SER A 33 0.80 -7.26 -14.15
CA SER A 33 0.30 -8.00 -15.31
C SER A 33 -1.08 -8.64 -15.06
N PHE A 34 -1.29 -9.22 -13.88
CA PHE A 34 -2.60 -9.78 -13.50
C PHE A 34 -3.68 -8.69 -13.39
N MET A 35 -3.34 -7.54 -12.82
CA MET A 35 -4.26 -6.40 -12.69
C MET A 35 -4.72 -5.91 -14.06
N GLU A 36 -3.79 -5.74 -15.01
CA GLU A 36 -4.10 -5.35 -16.39
C GLU A 36 -5.00 -6.37 -17.09
N GLU A 37 -4.67 -7.66 -17.00
CA GLU A 37 -5.48 -8.75 -17.58
C GLU A 37 -6.92 -8.75 -17.05
N GLU A 38 -7.13 -8.50 -15.77
CA GLU A 38 -8.46 -8.45 -15.18
C GLU A 38 -9.22 -7.16 -15.57
N TYR A 39 -8.51 -6.04 -15.64
CA TYR A 39 -9.09 -4.78 -16.10
C TYR A 39 -9.53 -4.84 -17.57
N GLU A 40 -8.72 -5.44 -18.46
CA GLU A 40 -9.05 -5.64 -19.87
C GLU A 40 -10.32 -6.48 -20.10
N LYS A 41 -10.62 -7.40 -19.16
CA LYS A 41 -11.90 -8.16 -19.14
C LYS A 41 -13.10 -7.30 -18.71
N GLY A 42 -12.87 -6.03 -18.37
CA GLY A 42 -13.87 -5.09 -17.89
C GLY A 42 -14.22 -5.25 -16.41
N ASN A 43 -13.42 -5.99 -15.65
CA ASN A 43 -13.62 -6.21 -14.22
C ASN A 43 -13.25 -4.97 -13.40
N TRP A 44 -13.75 -4.91 -12.17
CA TRP A 44 -13.27 -3.99 -11.14
C TRP A 44 -12.15 -4.68 -10.37
N VAL A 45 -11.02 -4.01 -10.22
CA VAL A 45 -9.83 -4.59 -9.57
C VAL A 45 -9.46 -3.77 -8.35
N ILE A 46 -9.33 -4.45 -7.22
CA ILE A 46 -8.85 -3.90 -5.95
C ILE A 46 -7.75 -4.83 -5.43
N VAL A 47 -6.59 -4.28 -5.20
CA VAL A 47 -5.47 -4.96 -4.51
C VAL A 47 -5.26 -4.28 -3.18
N GLY A 48 -5.24 -5.05 -2.10
CA GLY A 48 -4.96 -4.54 -0.75
C GLY A 48 -3.96 -5.41 -0.01
N GLY A 49 -3.23 -4.83 0.90
CA GLY A 49 -2.31 -5.55 1.77
C GLY A 49 -1.04 -4.79 2.11
N ASP A 50 -0.03 -5.53 2.55
CA ASP A 50 1.32 -5.05 2.81
C ASP A 50 2.18 -5.19 1.54
N PHE A 51 2.51 -4.06 0.94
CA PHE A 51 3.34 -4.04 -0.27
C PHE A 51 4.85 -4.10 0.03
N ASN A 52 5.24 -3.94 1.30
CA ASN A 52 6.64 -3.76 1.70
C ASN A 52 7.39 -2.69 0.87
N HIS A 53 6.63 -1.77 0.30
CA HIS A 53 7.06 -0.57 -0.41
C HIS A 53 6.31 0.62 0.16
N VAL A 54 6.96 1.74 0.27
CA VAL A 54 6.31 3.01 0.61
C VAL A 54 5.33 3.36 -0.51
N LEU A 55 4.06 3.52 -0.18
CA LEU A 55 2.98 3.80 -1.12
C LEU A 55 2.83 5.31 -1.40
N GLY A 56 3.75 5.84 -2.19
CA GLY A 56 3.88 7.26 -2.52
C GLY A 56 5.15 7.88 -1.95
N ILE A 57 5.92 8.55 -2.80
CA ILE A 57 7.20 9.16 -2.42
C ILE A 57 7.05 10.16 -1.27
N GLU A 58 5.91 10.84 -1.17
CA GLU A 58 5.59 11.80 -0.13
C GLU A 58 5.60 11.22 1.27
N TYR A 59 5.35 9.91 1.43
CA TYR A 59 5.29 9.25 2.74
C TYR A 59 6.64 8.72 3.23
N LYS A 60 7.66 8.73 2.37
CA LYS A 60 8.97 8.19 2.72
C LYS A 60 9.65 8.93 3.87
N GLU A 61 9.42 10.23 3.95
CA GLU A 61 9.99 11.14 4.96
C GLU A 61 8.91 11.96 5.67
N ALA A 62 7.65 11.51 5.62
CA ALA A 62 6.52 12.28 6.15
C ALA A 62 6.52 12.36 7.68
N PHE A 63 7.05 11.35 8.35
CA PHE A 63 6.95 11.23 9.81
C PHE A 63 8.28 11.54 10.50
N PRO A 64 8.24 12.32 11.60
CA PRO A 64 9.43 12.59 12.38
C PRO A 64 10.11 11.32 12.90
N THR A 65 11.42 11.23 12.78
CA THR A 65 12.20 10.08 13.25
C THR A 65 13.63 10.50 13.60
N GLU A 66 14.23 9.81 14.59
CA GLU A 66 15.67 9.88 14.86
C GLU A 66 16.44 8.75 14.16
N GLN A 67 15.72 7.76 13.62
CA GLN A 67 16.31 6.65 12.88
C GLN A 67 16.64 7.07 11.43
N LEU A 68 17.67 6.45 10.87
CA LEU A 68 17.93 6.55 9.45
C LEU A 68 16.83 5.82 8.67
N ILE A 69 16.48 6.36 7.49
CA ILE A 69 15.56 5.70 6.58
C ILE A 69 16.13 4.31 6.23
N PRO A 70 15.38 3.23 6.50
CA PRO A 70 15.86 1.89 6.24
C PRO A 70 16.09 1.63 4.75
N VAL A 71 17.06 0.81 4.44
CA VAL A 71 17.38 0.43 3.04
C VAL A 71 16.24 -0.31 2.34
N TRP A 72 15.32 -0.92 3.09
CA TRP A 72 14.15 -1.60 2.54
C TRP A 72 13.02 -0.65 2.11
N ALA A 73 13.07 0.64 2.49
CA ALA A 73 12.04 1.63 2.17
C ALA A 73 12.08 2.06 0.68
N TYR A 74 11.92 1.08 -0.20
CA TYR A 74 11.67 1.33 -1.62
C TYR A 74 10.28 1.94 -1.81
N VAL A 75 10.10 2.70 -2.87
CA VAL A 75 8.84 3.41 -3.15
C VAL A 75 8.14 2.75 -4.34
N ILE A 76 6.82 2.68 -4.28
CA ILE A 76 5.92 2.57 -5.43
C ILE A 76 5.12 3.86 -5.48
N ASP A 77 5.15 4.53 -6.62
CA ASP A 77 4.35 5.73 -6.88
C ASP A 77 3.33 5.45 -7.99
N ASP A 78 2.34 6.32 -8.16
CA ASP A 78 1.34 6.17 -9.22
C ASP A 78 1.97 6.04 -10.62
N SER A 79 3.14 6.65 -10.84
CA SER A 79 3.89 6.54 -12.09
C SER A 79 4.51 5.16 -12.37
N ASP A 80 4.59 4.30 -11.36
CA ASP A 80 5.12 2.94 -11.47
C ASP A 80 4.01 1.92 -11.75
N LEU A 81 2.74 2.34 -11.60
CA LEU A 81 1.58 1.49 -11.83
C LEU A 81 1.23 1.37 -13.30
N PRO A 82 0.55 0.28 -13.71
CA PRO A 82 -0.06 0.21 -15.02
C PRO A 82 -1.08 1.31 -15.26
N ASP A 83 -1.32 1.66 -16.52
CA ASP A 83 -2.39 2.57 -16.91
C ASP A 83 -3.73 2.14 -16.28
N HIS A 84 -4.58 3.12 -15.91
CA HIS A 84 -5.87 2.90 -15.27
C HIS A 84 -5.84 2.46 -13.80
N PHE A 85 -4.68 2.44 -13.14
CA PHE A 85 -4.57 2.12 -11.72
C PHE A 85 -3.99 3.28 -10.92
N SER A 86 -4.40 3.38 -9.66
CA SER A 86 -3.87 4.38 -8.72
C SER A 86 -3.79 3.84 -7.30
N ILE A 87 -2.87 4.39 -6.53
CA ILE A 87 -2.79 4.18 -5.08
C ILE A 87 -3.91 4.96 -4.41
N VAL A 88 -4.68 4.31 -3.55
CA VAL A 88 -5.65 5.00 -2.68
C VAL A 88 -4.89 5.61 -1.51
N LYS A 89 -4.58 6.89 -1.62
CA LYS A 89 -3.87 7.64 -0.57
C LYS A 89 -4.81 7.86 0.62
N PRO A 90 -4.41 7.46 1.85
CA PRO A 90 -5.25 7.67 3.02
C PRO A 90 -5.48 9.17 3.28
N GLU A 91 -6.70 9.56 3.65
CA GLU A 91 -7.05 10.97 3.94
C GLU A 91 -6.24 11.51 5.12
N ASN A 92 -5.93 10.66 6.11
CA ASN A 92 -5.09 10.98 7.26
C ASN A 92 -3.62 10.54 7.10
N GLY A 93 -3.14 10.30 5.88
CA GLY A 93 -1.83 9.72 5.60
C GLY A 93 -0.60 10.60 5.96
N PHE A 94 -0.81 11.87 6.32
CA PHE A 94 0.25 12.72 6.89
C PHE A 94 0.20 12.82 8.42
N GLU A 95 -0.83 12.25 9.03
CA GLU A 95 -1.05 12.21 10.48
C GLU A 95 -0.75 10.82 11.03
N GLU A 96 -1.04 9.77 10.26
CA GLU A 96 -0.93 8.37 10.64
C GLU A 96 -0.10 7.57 9.65
N SER A 97 0.78 6.72 10.16
CA SER A 97 1.57 5.76 9.37
C SER A 97 1.01 4.34 9.54
N THR A 98 1.25 3.46 8.57
CA THR A 98 0.76 2.08 8.66
C THR A 98 1.75 1.11 9.25
N CYS A 99 3.05 1.43 9.17
CA CYS A 99 4.12 0.56 9.68
C CYS A 99 5.19 1.39 10.38
N ARG A 100 5.80 0.80 11.41
CA ARG A 100 6.95 1.36 12.10
C ARG A 100 8.11 0.37 12.14
N SER A 101 9.34 0.87 12.31
CA SER A 101 10.51 0.02 12.56
C SER A 101 10.32 -0.79 13.85
N ALA A 102 10.53 -2.10 13.77
CA ALA A 102 10.38 -3.04 14.87
C ALA A 102 11.66 -3.28 15.69
N ASP A 103 12.74 -2.54 15.42
CA ASP A 103 14.05 -2.73 16.07
C ASP A 103 14.03 -2.45 17.57
N SER A 104 13.04 -1.69 18.04
CA SER A 104 12.86 -1.32 19.44
C SER A 104 11.37 -1.10 19.74
N PRO A 105 10.95 -1.06 21.03
CA PRO A 105 9.60 -0.64 21.38
C PRO A 105 9.27 0.73 20.77
N TYR A 106 8.03 0.88 20.27
CA TYR A 106 7.60 2.09 19.62
C TYR A 106 7.70 3.32 20.52
N LYS A 107 8.27 4.37 19.97
CA LYS A 107 8.28 5.72 20.51
C LYS A 107 8.08 6.71 19.38
N GLU A 108 7.03 7.50 19.47
CA GLU A 108 6.72 8.55 18.51
C GLU A 108 7.92 9.51 18.35
N GLY A 109 8.22 9.89 17.11
CA GLY A 109 9.34 10.75 16.76
C GLY A 109 10.72 10.09 16.82
N ILE A 110 10.82 8.85 17.28
CA ILE A 110 12.09 8.10 17.39
C ILE A 110 12.16 7.01 16.31
N ASN A 111 11.17 6.09 16.27
CA ASN A 111 11.17 5.03 15.29
C ASN A 111 10.82 5.57 13.90
N TYR A 112 11.51 5.05 12.87
CA TYR A 112 11.07 5.28 11.51
C TYR A 112 9.68 4.67 11.31
N SER A 113 8.80 5.43 10.71
CA SER A 113 7.45 4.99 10.33
C SER A 113 7.09 5.52 8.94
N THR A 114 6.22 4.80 8.25
CA THR A 114 5.81 5.13 6.89
C THR A 114 4.53 4.38 6.52
N ILE A 115 4.04 4.55 5.28
CA ILE A 115 2.86 3.88 4.76
C ILE A 115 3.30 2.80 3.76
N ILE A 116 3.12 1.52 4.11
CA ILE A 116 3.41 0.36 3.25
C ILE A 116 2.19 -0.56 3.08
N ASP A 117 1.18 -0.36 3.91
CA ASP A 117 -0.11 -1.06 3.83
C ASP A 117 -1.13 -0.14 3.18
N GLY A 118 -1.94 -0.66 2.27
CA GLY A 118 -2.93 0.16 1.59
C GLY A 118 -3.62 -0.56 0.44
N PHE A 119 -4.10 0.23 -0.52
CA PHE A 119 -4.86 -0.27 -1.65
C PHE A 119 -4.41 0.36 -2.97
N ILE A 120 -4.44 -0.45 -4.02
CA ILE A 120 -4.34 -0.02 -5.42
C ILE A 120 -5.66 -0.42 -6.09
N VAL A 121 -6.26 0.50 -6.82
CA VAL A 121 -7.57 0.29 -7.46
C VAL A 121 -7.55 0.69 -8.93
N SER A 122 -8.41 0.03 -9.72
CA SER A 122 -8.67 0.43 -11.10
C SER A 122 -9.55 1.69 -11.16
N ASP A 123 -9.47 2.49 -12.22
CA ASP A 123 -10.15 3.78 -12.40
C ASP A 123 -11.69 3.68 -12.44
N ASN A 124 -12.21 2.46 -12.66
CA ASN A 124 -13.63 2.13 -12.56
C ASN A 124 -14.07 1.79 -11.11
N VAL A 125 -13.20 1.96 -10.13
CA VAL A 125 -13.48 1.91 -8.68
C VAL A 125 -13.22 3.30 -8.10
N GLU A 126 -14.19 3.86 -7.39
CA GLU A 126 -14.01 5.07 -6.59
C GLU A 126 -13.81 4.68 -5.14
N ALA A 127 -12.72 5.13 -4.53
CA ALA A 127 -12.33 4.67 -3.20
C ALA A 127 -11.78 5.81 -2.33
N MET A 128 -11.98 5.69 -1.02
CA MET A 128 -11.39 6.53 0.02
C MET A 128 -10.86 5.63 1.13
N ALA A 129 -9.71 5.94 1.68
CA ALA A 129 -9.09 5.15 2.74
C ALA A 129 -8.66 6.01 3.92
N ASP A 130 -8.67 5.40 5.11
CA ASP A 130 -8.14 5.96 6.36
C ASP A 130 -7.31 4.91 7.08
N ILE A 131 -6.29 5.37 7.81
CA ILE A 131 -5.50 4.54 8.71
C ILE A 131 -6.14 4.59 10.08
N TYR A 132 -6.41 3.41 10.66
CA TYR A 132 -6.99 3.32 11.99
C TYR A 132 -5.89 3.35 13.05
N HIS A 133 -5.88 4.43 13.84
CA HIS A 133 -4.88 4.63 14.89
C HIS A 133 -5.00 3.58 16.01
N THR A 134 -3.94 2.78 16.19
CA THR A 134 -3.80 1.80 17.27
C THR A 134 -2.69 2.15 18.25
N GLY A 135 -1.86 3.15 17.92
CA GLY A 135 -0.66 3.51 18.66
C GLY A 135 0.40 2.41 18.64
N TYR A 136 0.33 1.47 17.70
CA TYR A 136 1.25 0.33 17.59
C TYR A 136 1.35 -0.54 18.86
N VAL A 137 0.25 -0.65 19.62
CA VAL A 137 0.23 -1.39 20.90
C VAL A 137 0.33 -2.89 20.68
N GLU A 138 -0.41 -3.41 19.69
CA GLU A 138 -0.54 -4.86 19.46
C GLU A 138 0.30 -5.36 18.26
N SER A 139 0.74 -4.44 17.38
CA SER A 139 1.45 -4.76 16.15
C SER A 139 2.38 -3.61 15.76
N ASP A 140 3.38 -3.88 14.94
CA ASP A 140 4.19 -2.89 14.22
C ASP A 140 3.50 -2.37 12.96
N HIS A 141 2.28 -2.83 12.68
CA HIS A 141 1.40 -2.30 11.65
C HIS A 141 0.08 -1.76 12.23
N GLN A 142 -0.52 -0.81 11.52
CA GLN A 142 -1.85 -0.26 11.79
C GLN A 142 -2.80 -0.62 10.63
N PRO A 143 -4.07 -0.94 10.93
CA PRO A 143 -5.06 -1.28 9.91
C PRO A 143 -5.38 -0.10 8.99
N VAL A 144 -5.56 -0.37 7.70
CA VAL A 144 -6.13 0.57 6.74
C VAL A 144 -7.53 0.13 6.39
N VAL A 145 -8.48 1.06 6.45
CA VAL A 145 -9.88 0.84 6.11
C VAL A 145 -10.22 1.61 4.85
N MET A 146 -10.85 0.94 3.90
CA MET A 146 -11.27 1.54 2.64
C MET A 146 -12.77 1.40 2.43
N THR A 147 -13.42 2.47 1.99
CA THR A 147 -14.77 2.45 1.43
C THR A 147 -14.69 2.66 -0.08
N PHE A 148 -15.52 1.98 -0.85
CA PHE A 148 -15.47 2.09 -2.31
C PHE A 148 -16.84 1.98 -2.97
N THR A 149 -16.93 2.49 -4.20
CA THR A 149 -18.08 2.38 -5.09
C THR A 149 -17.62 1.87 -6.45
N LEU A 150 -18.34 0.90 -7.01
CA LEU A 150 -18.11 0.37 -8.36
C LEU A 150 -18.85 1.22 -9.40
N LYS A 151 -18.14 1.61 -10.46
CA LYS A 151 -18.69 2.43 -11.56
C LYS A 151 -19.12 1.60 -12.75
#